data_a6475d1070f1a98b767e495a300a02d7
#
_entry.id   a6475d1070f1a98b767e495a300a02d7
#
_cell.length_a   1.000
_cell.length_b   1.000
_cell.length_c   1.000
_cell.angle_alpha   90.00
_cell.angle_beta   90.00
_cell.angle_gamma   90.00
#
_symmetry.space_group_name_H-M   'P 1'
#
loop_
_entity.id
_entity.type
_entity.pdbx_description
1 polymer ?
#
loop_
_entity_poly.entity_id
_entity_poly.type
_entity_poly.pdbx_seq_one_letter_code
_entity_poly.pdbx_strand_id
1 'polypeptide(L)'
;MKFFLIICGVLVGMMGCSSKYYMRRGDRMAETGRFYKAGSKYEKAYHKTKSKDFQALAAIKAGQVNQNVNRLKEAYNWLRKAERANPQMPEIYLKVAQLAVMNDDTATAREYYRKQEALFGDGKGNDGLYYLEQVDNDLREQGRYRIALKREFNSRYSDFAPVYVPGDTTRVLLASTRKPDPRKKRIKTDPVTGEGYSHIYGTRYVQEIRSTDKQGKVKVKRFKEPRWLQPELQKDSIYSNRSEGVMCFAPDGRTLYFTSSRMIKESQVGTRIYKVIRQAANSGEETEKKEWGSVSLAGICGDSVSIGHPALTPDGLRLYFVTDQLPGGFGGKDIWYVDRLEEKWGQPQNAGELINTAGDEMFPYVRENGEFYFASNGHYGFGGLDLYKVGNVAGKEVIIHLPAPLNSFADDFGIAFKPGTEDGLLTSGRSGRNDHIYRFSFIPQQLKINLLTVNTVTELPIAKVNVTVTADNGEVSYLETDSLGRAEMEVVSDCEYVFVTDHPRFLKGKGLVSTYREKADRLYELQIGMQPIEKPIVIPNIYFDVAKWELRPEARQNLEELLTILEDNPNITVELSAHTDMVGN
;
A
#
# COMPACT_ATOMS: atom_id res chain seq x y z
N MET A 1 2.08 71.39 1.49
CA MET A 1 2.37 70.19 2.36
C MET A 1 1.11 69.49 2.88
N LYS A 2 0.01 70.11 3.21
CA LYS A 2 -1.22 69.41 3.69
C LYS A 2 -1.97 68.60 2.61
N PHE A 3 -1.94 69.02 1.35
CA PHE A 3 -2.57 68.24 0.25
C PHE A 3 -1.86 66.97 -0.09
N PHE A 4 -0.54 66.87 0.09
CA PHE A 4 0.25 65.65 -0.18
C PHE A 4 0.06 64.58 0.90
N LEU A 5 -0.18 65.00 2.15
CA LEU A 5 -0.46 64.07 3.27
C LEU A 5 -1.86 63.43 3.18
N ILE A 6 -2.86 64.14 2.64
CA ILE A 6 -4.23 63.63 2.46
C ILE A 6 -4.25 62.58 1.32
N ILE A 7 -3.53 62.83 0.22
CA ILE A 7 -3.44 61.88 -0.90
C ILE A 7 -2.70 60.60 -0.47
N CYS A 8 -1.62 60.71 0.30
CA CYS A 8 -0.93 59.52 0.86
C CYS A 8 -1.80 58.76 1.86
N GLY A 9 -2.56 59.42 2.72
CA GLY A 9 -3.47 58.77 3.67
C GLY A 9 -4.62 58.04 3.00
N VAL A 10 -5.20 58.63 1.94
CA VAL A 10 -6.28 57.99 1.14
C VAL A 10 -5.74 56.83 0.33
N LEU A 11 -4.53 56.91 -0.23
CA LEU A 11 -3.88 55.81 -0.95
C LEU A 11 -3.53 54.63 -0.03
N VAL A 12 -3.07 54.88 1.20
CA VAL A 12 -2.79 53.83 2.20
C VAL A 12 -4.10 53.20 2.69
N GLY A 13 -5.17 54.00 2.90
CA GLY A 13 -6.48 53.48 3.25
C GLY A 13 -7.12 52.63 2.15
N MET A 14 -7.00 53.04 0.88
CA MET A 14 -7.48 52.28 -0.27
C MET A 14 -6.69 50.97 -0.49
N MET A 15 -5.37 50.96 -0.23
CA MET A 15 -4.57 49.72 -0.29
C MET A 15 -4.98 48.73 0.79
N GLY A 16 -5.26 49.15 2.02
CA GLY A 16 -5.74 48.30 3.10
C GLY A 16 -7.13 47.70 2.82
N CYS A 17 -8.04 48.46 2.22
CA CYS A 17 -9.34 47.95 1.77
C CYS A 17 -9.21 46.94 0.63
N SER A 18 -8.28 47.14 -0.29
CA SER A 18 -8.04 46.24 -1.41
C SER A 18 -7.49 44.89 -0.97
N SER A 19 -6.53 44.82 -0.04
CA SER A 19 -5.96 43.55 0.45
C SER A 19 -6.98 42.74 1.24
N LYS A 20 -7.75 43.37 2.13
CA LYS A 20 -8.86 42.74 2.87
C LYS A 20 -9.95 42.17 1.93
N TYR A 21 -10.25 42.90 0.84
CA TYR A 21 -11.18 42.43 -0.18
C TYR A 21 -10.69 41.11 -0.84
N TYR A 22 -9.43 41.07 -1.24
CA TYR A 22 -8.88 39.87 -1.83
C TYR A 22 -8.79 38.69 -0.83
N MET A 23 -8.47 38.95 0.44
CA MET A 23 -8.47 37.95 1.50
C MET A 23 -9.86 37.31 1.65
N ARG A 24 -10.91 38.12 1.91
CA ARG A 24 -12.30 37.65 2.04
C ARG A 24 -12.78 36.88 0.80
N ARG A 25 -12.35 37.30 -0.37
CA ARG A 25 -12.69 36.60 -1.62
C ARG A 25 -11.95 35.27 -1.76
N GLY A 26 -10.74 35.19 -1.25
CA GLY A 26 -9.98 33.94 -1.13
C GLY A 26 -10.67 32.99 -0.16
N ASP A 27 -11.05 33.47 1.03
CA ASP A 27 -11.76 32.72 2.05
C ASP A 27 -13.05 32.09 1.49
N ARG A 28 -13.92 32.88 0.86
CA ARG A 28 -15.14 32.36 0.23
C ARG A 28 -14.88 31.34 -0.87
N MET A 29 -13.77 31.46 -1.60
CA MET A 29 -13.41 30.46 -2.60
C MET A 29 -12.88 29.18 -1.96
N ALA A 30 -12.09 29.28 -0.90
CA ALA A 30 -11.59 28.12 -0.14
C ALA A 30 -12.74 27.36 0.54
N GLU A 31 -13.68 28.06 1.18
CA GLU A 31 -14.89 27.48 1.77
C GLU A 31 -15.76 26.71 0.76
N THR A 32 -15.72 27.11 -0.50
CA THR A 32 -16.43 26.41 -1.59
C THR A 32 -15.54 25.42 -2.35
N GLY A 33 -14.39 25.00 -1.78
CA GLY A 33 -13.46 24.03 -2.36
C GLY A 33 -12.71 24.50 -3.61
N ARG A 34 -12.80 25.79 -3.99
CA ARG A 34 -12.14 26.34 -5.19
C ARG A 34 -10.69 26.73 -4.88
N PHE A 35 -9.90 25.80 -4.36
CA PHE A 35 -8.58 26.04 -3.78
C PHE A 35 -7.60 26.69 -4.74
N TYR A 36 -7.52 26.25 -5.98
CA TYR A 36 -6.64 26.85 -6.97
C TYR A 36 -6.95 28.35 -7.21
N LYS A 37 -8.25 28.68 -7.30
CA LYS A 37 -8.68 30.07 -7.46
C LYS A 37 -8.49 30.89 -6.18
N ALA A 38 -8.65 30.29 -5.00
CA ALA A 38 -8.40 30.91 -3.71
C ALA A 38 -6.92 31.33 -3.58
N GLY A 39 -5.98 30.46 -3.96
CA GLY A 39 -4.53 30.74 -3.96
C GLY A 39 -4.19 32.04 -4.71
N SER A 40 -4.74 32.22 -5.91
CA SER A 40 -4.58 33.47 -6.69
C SER A 40 -5.14 34.74 -5.98
N LYS A 41 -6.12 34.59 -5.07
CA LYS A 41 -6.65 35.71 -4.30
C LYS A 41 -5.76 36.01 -3.09
N TYR A 42 -5.30 35.01 -2.39
CA TYR A 42 -4.36 35.19 -1.29
C TYR A 42 -3.02 35.78 -1.76
N GLU A 43 -2.51 35.38 -2.92
CA GLU A 43 -1.35 35.99 -3.55
C GLU A 43 -1.57 37.50 -3.79
N LYS A 44 -2.73 37.89 -4.34
CA LYS A 44 -3.09 39.31 -4.51
C LYS A 44 -3.22 40.04 -3.17
N ALA A 45 -3.77 39.41 -2.14
CA ALA A 45 -3.86 39.96 -0.79
C ALA A 45 -2.47 40.23 -0.21
N TYR A 46 -1.53 39.27 -0.36
CA TYR A 46 -0.13 39.38 0.06
C TYR A 46 0.57 40.59 -0.57
N HIS A 47 0.46 40.77 -1.88
CA HIS A 47 1.13 41.85 -2.60
C HIS A 47 0.47 43.25 -2.42
N LYS A 48 -0.80 43.31 -1.99
CA LYS A 48 -1.54 44.56 -1.83
C LYS A 48 -1.46 45.16 -0.43
N THR A 49 -0.73 44.55 0.51
CA THR A 49 -0.56 45.07 1.87
C THR A 49 0.91 45.35 2.20
N LYS A 50 1.13 46.34 3.08
CA LYS A 50 2.43 46.62 3.69
C LYS A 50 2.55 46.03 5.13
N SER A 51 1.42 45.61 5.73
CA SER A 51 1.40 45.00 7.06
C SER A 51 2.05 43.63 6.98
N LYS A 52 3.09 43.42 7.77
CA LYS A 52 3.84 42.17 7.85
C LYS A 52 2.98 41.02 8.37
N ASP A 53 2.18 41.25 9.39
CA ASP A 53 1.25 40.24 9.93
C ASP A 53 0.21 39.81 8.90
N PHE A 54 -0.35 40.78 8.17
CA PHE A 54 -1.31 40.48 7.12
C PHE A 54 -0.66 39.77 5.94
N GLN A 55 0.60 40.09 5.60
CA GLN A 55 1.40 39.34 4.61
C GLN A 55 1.60 37.89 5.07
N ALA A 56 2.01 37.68 6.32
CA ALA A 56 2.18 36.36 6.87
C ALA A 56 0.90 35.51 6.81
N LEU A 57 -0.23 36.08 7.28
CA LEU A 57 -1.54 35.44 7.23
C LEU A 57 -1.96 35.06 5.80
N ALA A 58 -1.79 36.01 4.83
CA ALA A 58 -2.11 35.75 3.43
C ALA A 58 -1.23 34.64 2.84
N ALA A 59 0.05 34.60 3.21
CA ALA A 59 0.99 33.58 2.77
C ALA A 59 0.69 32.21 3.37
N ILE A 60 0.31 32.13 4.67
CA ILE A 60 -0.14 30.89 5.31
C ILE A 60 -1.36 30.31 4.57
N LYS A 61 -2.38 31.15 4.33
CA LYS A 61 -3.58 30.71 3.60
C LYS A 61 -3.27 30.32 2.15
N ALA A 62 -2.34 31.01 1.48
CA ALA A 62 -1.86 30.60 0.17
C ALA A 62 -1.12 29.25 0.22
N GLY A 63 -0.30 29.02 1.23
CA GLY A 63 0.36 27.74 1.50
C GLY A 63 -0.66 26.62 1.67
N GLN A 64 -1.63 26.82 2.56
CA GLN A 64 -2.68 25.84 2.87
C GLN A 64 -3.46 25.40 1.61
N VAL A 65 -3.95 26.33 0.80
CA VAL A 65 -4.73 25.97 -0.41
C VAL A 65 -3.86 25.34 -1.50
N ASN A 66 -2.56 25.61 -1.54
CA ASN A 66 -1.65 24.89 -2.44
C ASN A 66 -1.38 23.48 -1.93
N GLN A 67 -1.27 23.27 -0.62
CA GLN A 67 -1.17 21.95 -0.01
C GLN A 67 -2.43 21.11 -0.32
N ASN A 68 -3.62 21.67 -0.15
CA ASN A 68 -4.91 21.00 -0.43
C ASN A 68 -5.07 20.53 -1.90
N VAL A 69 -4.23 20.98 -2.81
CA VAL A 69 -4.22 20.56 -4.22
C VAL A 69 -2.90 19.91 -4.63
N ASN A 70 -2.16 19.37 -3.66
CA ASN A 70 -0.90 18.67 -3.82
C ASN A 70 0.20 19.47 -4.57
N ARG A 71 0.19 20.81 -4.42
CA ARG A 71 1.23 21.70 -4.94
C ARG A 71 2.25 22.01 -3.84
N LEU A 72 2.94 20.97 -3.38
CA LEU A 72 3.75 21.02 -2.16
C LEU A 72 4.90 22.02 -2.25
N LYS A 73 5.56 22.13 -3.39
CA LYS A 73 6.65 23.11 -3.61
C LYS A 73 6.14 24.54 -3.54
N GLU A 74 4.99 24.84 -4.13
CA GLU A 74 4.35 26.14 -4.06
C GLU A 74 3.88 26.44 -2.62
N ALA A 75 3.30 25.46 -1.94
CA ALA A 75 2.90 25.56 -0.54
C ALA A 75 4.10 25.91 0.35
N TYR A 76 5.20 25.16 0.21
CA TYR A 76 6.46 25.42 0.92
C TYR A 76 6.99 26.83 0.67
N ASN A 77 7.03 27.28 -0.59
CA ASN A 77 7.48 28.62 -0.94
C ASN A 77 6.62 29.71 -0.31
N TRP A 78 5.30 29.51 -0.20
CA TRP A 78 4.40 30.45 0.47
C TRP A 78 4.62 30.48 1.98
N LEU A 79 4.82 29.36 2.64
CA LEU A 79 5.12 29.32 4.08
C LEU A 79 6.49 29.94 4.40
N ARG A 80 7.49 29.78 3.54
CA ARG A 80 8.77 30.50 3.66
C ARG A 80 8.61 32.03 3.53
N LYS A 81 7.67 32.51 2.71
CA LYS A 81 7.33 33.94 2.65
C LYS A 81 6.59 34.39 3.91
N ALA A 82 5.75 33.56 4.50
CA ALA A 82 5.10 33.83 5.78
C ALA A 82 6.12 34.00 6.91
N GLU A 83 7.07 33.09 7.04
CA GLU A 83 8.18 33.14 8.02
C GLU A 83 8.97 34.47 7.89
N ARG A 84 9.35 34.84 6.67
CA ARG A 84 10.07 36.11 6.43
C ARG A 84 9.23 37.36 6.79
N ALA A 85 7.91 37.27 6.67
CA ALA A 85 7.03 38.38 7.00
C ALA A 85 6.80 38.52 8.51
N ASN A 86 6.56 37.43 9.21
CA ASN A 86 6.43 37.37 10.67
C ASN A 86 6.94 36.05 11.26
N PRO A 87 8.17 36.00 11.78
CA PRO A 87 8.76 34.79 12.35
C PRO A 87 8.19 34.41 13.73
N GLN A 88 7.32 35.23 14.33
CA GLN A 88 6.73 34.96 15.65
C GLN A 88 5.42 34.17 15.58
N MET A 89 5.02 33.68 14.41
CA MET A 89 3.81 32.86 14.25
C MET A 89 4.12 31.37 14.37
N PRO A 90 3.69 30.68 15.45
CA PRO A 90 4.06 29.30 15.71
C PRO A 90 3.60 28.31 14.62
N GLU A 91 2.43 28.54 14.05
CA GLU A 91 1.86 27.69 13.00
C GLU A 91 2.76 27.51 11.76
N ILE A 92 3.66 28.48 11.50
CA ILE A 92 4.50 28.46 10.30
C ILE A 92 5.51 27.31 10.38
N TYR A 93 6.17 27.17 11.52
CA TYR A 93 7.28 26.22 11.68
C TYR A 93 6.80 24.78 11.56
N LEU A 94 5.68 24.42 12.21
CA LEU A 94 5.07 23.11 12.09
C LEU A 94 4.65 22.80 10.65
N LYS A 95 3.99 23.76 10.00
CA LYS A 95 3.54 23.60 8.60
C LYS A 95 4.72 23.46 7.63
N VAL A 96 5.81 24.20 7.84
CA VAL A 96 7.05 24.04 7.04
C VAL A 96 7.67 22.67 7.27
N ALA A 97 7.76 22.20 8.52
CA ALA A 97 8.26 20.89 8.85
C ALA A 97 7.46 19.77 8.20
N GLN A 98 6.13 19.82 8.32
CA GLN A 98 5.22 18.85 7.69
C GLN A 98 5.37 18.80 6.16
N LEU A 99 5.43 19.99 5.51
CA LEU A 99 5.65 20.05 4.06
C LEU A 99 7.05 19.58 3.65
N ALA A 100 8.06 19.75 4.50
CA ALA A 100 9.39 19.24 4.25
C ALA A 100 9.38 17.70 4.29
N VAL A 101 8.68 17.09 5.26
CA VAL A 101 8.46 15.62 5.29
C VAL A 101 7.81 15.16 3.98
N MET A 102 6.69 15.75 3.58
CA MET A 102 5.97 15.39 2.34
C MET A 102 6.81 15.58 1.06
N ASN A 103 7.88 16.37 1.11
CA ASN A 103 8.85 16.55 0.01
C ASN A 103 10.12 15.69 0.16
N ASP A 104 10.13 14.72 1.07
CA ASP A 104 11.28 13.84 1.36
C ASP A 104 12.52 14.63 1.84
N ASP A 105 12.30 15.77 2.50
CA ASP A 105 13.35 16.61 3.08
C ASP A 105 13.31 16.54 4.62
N THR A 106 13.65 15.37 5.16
CA THR A 106 13.64 15.10 6.59
C THR A 106 14.66 15.96 7.35
N ALA A 107 15.74 16.38 6.70
CA ALA A 107 16.73 17.28 7.29
C ALA A 107 16.13 18.66 7.62
N THR A 108 15.46 19.28 6.65
CA THR A 108 14.72 20.54 6.87
C THR A 108 13.58 20.34 7.86
N ALA A 109 12.84 19.23 7.81
CA ALA A 109 11.79 18.94 8.78
C ALA A 109 12.32 18.94 10.23
N ARG A 110 13.44 18.23 10.50
CA ARG A 110 14.10 18.21 11.82
C ARG A 110 14.55 19.60 12.26
N GLU A 111 15.10 20.40 11.35
CA GLU A 111 15.48 21.78 11.64
C GLU A 111 14.28 22.62 12.10
N TYR A 112 13.16 22.51 11.40
CA TYR A 112 11.96 23.29 11.68
C TYR A 112 11.22 22.81 12.93
N TYR A 113 11.18 21.52 13.24
CA TYR A 113 10.68 21.00 14.50
C TYR A 113 11.52 21.50 15.70
N ARG A 114 12.87 21.50 15.58
CA ARG A 114 13.75 22.09 16.61
C ARG A 114 13.51 23.59 16.78
N LYS A 115 13.31 24.34 15.69
CA LYS A 115 12.98 25.77 15.75
C LYS A 115 11.64 26.00 16.44
N GLN A 116 10.62 25.19 16.15
CA GLN A 116 9.32 25.28 16.84
C GLN A 116 9.50 25.12 18.34
N GLU A 117 10.21 24.08 18.78
CA GLU A 117 10.42 23.82 20.20
C GLU A 117 11.23 24.93 20.88
N ALA A 118 12.31 25.37 20.24
CA ALA A 118 13.19 26.43 20.78
C ALA A 118 12.50 27.78 20.91
N LEU A 119 11.58 28.13 20.01
CA LEU A 119 10.89 29.43 20.00
C LEU A 119 9.63 29.46 20.86
N PHE A 120 8.91 28.34 20.96
CA PHE A 120 7.59 28.32 21.57
C PHE A 120 7.45 27.36 22.75
N GLY A 121 8.27 26.30 22.84
CA GLY A 121 8.29 25.35 23.97
C GLY A 121 6.94 24.68 24.23
N ASP A 122 6.14 24.48 23.16
CA ASP A 122 4.78 23.95 23.25
C ASP A 122 4.70 22.41 23.13
N GLY A 123 5.86 21.72 23.09
CA GLY A 123 5.99 20.26 22.93
C GLY A 123 5.82 19.75 21.52
N LYS A 124 5.15 20.50 20.63
CA LYS A 124 4.84 20.04 19.27
C LYS A 124 6.08 19.84 18.39
N GLY A 125 7.16 20.58 18.68
CA GLY A 125 8.45 20.36 18.02
C GLY A 125 9.03 19.00 18.39
N ASN A 126 8.99 18.64 19.68
CA ASN A 126 9.47 17.35 20.18
C ASN A 126 8.60 16.19 19.66
N ASP A 127 7.27 16.36 19.62
CA ASP A 127 6.37 15.36 19.01
C ASP A 127 6.72 15.10 17.55
N GLY A 128 7.02 16.15 16.79
CA GLY A 128 7.44 16.03 15.40
C GLY A 128 8.81 15.35 15.22
N LEU A 129 9.77 15.58 16.13
CA LEU A 129 11.06 14.89 16.12
C LEU A 129 10.91 13.40 16.45
N TYR A 130 10.08 13.07 17.44
CA TYR A 130 9.75 11.69 17.79
C TYR A 130 9.09 10.97 16.63
N TYR A 131 8.09 11.61 15.98
CA TYR A 131 7.46 11.09 14.76
C TYR A 131 8.50 10.75 13.68
N LEU A 132 9.44 11.65 13.38
CA LEU A 132 10.48 11.39 12.38
C LEU A 132 11.43 10.25 12.76
N GLU A 133 11.66 10.02 14.04
CA GLU A 133 12.45 8.87 14.51
C GLU A 133 11.70 7.55 14.25
N GLN A 134 10.38 7.51 14.49
CA GLN A 134 9.57 6.33 14.17
C GLN A 134 9.56 6.07 12.66
N VAL A 135 9.35 7.10 11.85
CA VAL A 135 9.37 6.98 10.37
C VAL A 135 10.73 6.46 9.87
N ASP A 136 11.85 6.95 10.42
CA ASP A 136 13.18 6.45 10.04
C ASP A 136 13.37 4.96 10.39
N ASN A 137 12.80 4.50 11.50
CA ASN A 137 12.84 3.10 11.89
C ASN A 137 12.00 2.24 10.94
N ASP A 138 10.78 2.67 10.63
CA ASP A 138 9.88 1.96 9.72
C ASP A 138 10.45 1.90 8.29
N LEU A 139 11.12 2.96 7.84
CA LEU A 139 11.80 2.96 6.53
C LEU A 139 13.00 2.00 6.45
N ARG A 140 13.62 1.67 7.58
CA ARG A 140 14.67 0.64 7.64
C ARG A 140 14.10 -0.77 7.54
N GLU A 141 12.86 -0.97 8.01
CA GLU A 141 12.10 -2.19 7.84
C GLU A 141 11.40 -2.21 6.47
N GLN A 142 12.18 -2.21 5.38
CA GLN A 142 11.61 -2.23 4.03
C GLN A 142 10.73 -3.46 3.81
N GLY A 143 9.53 -3.20 3.29
CA GLY A 143 8.63 -4.28 2.84
C GLY A 143 9.21 -5.05 1.65
N ARG A 144 8.71 -6.26 1.45
CA ARG A 144 9.15 -7.16 0.36
C ARG A 144 8.50 -6.80 -0.98
N TYR A 145 8.61 -5.52 -1.38
CA TYR A 145 8.06 -5.03 -2.64
C TYR A 145 9.13 -4.29 -3.45
N ARG A 146 9.05 -4.42 -4.76
CA ARG A 146 9.72 -3.53 -5.72
C ARG A 146 8.69 -2.63 -6.36
N ILE A 147 9.02 -1.35 -6.51
CA ILE A 147 8.16 -0.38 -7.16
C ILE A 147 8.87 0.23 -8.37
N ALA A 148 8.13 0.45 -9.45
CA ALA A 148 8.64 1.07 -10.66
C ALA A 148 7.59 1.93 -11.33
N LEU A 149 8.00 3.12 -11.82
CA LEU A 149 7.14 4.00 -12.60
C LEU A 149 6.62 3.28 -13.85
N LYS A 150 5.31 3.21 -14.02
CA LYS A 150 4.67 2.61 -15.19
C LYS A 150 4.58 3.62 -16.33
N ARG A 151 5.72 3.86 -16.99
CA ARG A 151 5.88 4.94 -17.99
C ARG A 151 4.84 4.90 -19.11
N GLU A 152 4.38 3.73 -19.51
CA GLU A 152 3.40 3.56 -20.59
C GLU A 152 2.00 4.09 -20.19
N PHE A 153 1.67 4.09 -18.89
CA PHE A 153 0.39 4.57 -18.41
C PHE A 153 0.39 6.08 -18.14
N ASN A 154 1.56 6.62 -17.84
CA ASN A 154 1.72 7.97 -17.35
C ASN A 154 1.92 9.00 -18.48
N SER A 155 1.43 10.19 -18.23
CA SER A 155 1.57 11.37 -19.07
C SER A 155 2.27 12.50 -18.29
N ARG A 156 2.34 13.69 -18.87
CA ARG A 156 2.78 14.89 -18.15
C ARG A 156 1.71 15.52 -17.24
N TYR A 157 0.57 14.89 -17.11
CA TYR A 157 -0.57 15.27 -16.29
C TYR A 157 -0.74 14.25 -15.17
N SER A 158 -1.67 14.44 -14.26
CA SER A 158 -1.99 13.45 -13.24
C SER A 158 -2.70 12.25 -13.87
N ASP A 159 -2.20 11.05 -13.57
CA ASP A 159 -2.70 9.75 -13.99
C ASP A 159 -2.85 8.88 -12.74
N PHE A 160 -4.06 8.41 -12.40
CA PHE A 160 -4.36 7.87 -11.09
C PHE A 160 -5.49 6.83 -11.08
N ALA A 161 -5.67 6.16 -9.93
CA ALA A 161 -6.72 5.20 -9.65
C ALA A 161 -6.89 4.12 -10.74
N PRO A 162 -5.84 3.33 -11.03
CA PRO A 162 -5.91 2.24 -11.99
C PRO A 162 -6.81 1.12 -11.47
N VAL A 163 -7.53 0.45 -12.40
CA VAL A 163 -8.28 -0.78 -12.12
C VAL A 163 -8.06 -1.79 -13.23
N TYR A 164 -7.86 -3.06 -12.88
CA TYR A 164 -7.85 -4.15 -13.84
C TYR A 164 -9.28 -4.47 -14.30
N VAL A 165 -9.44 -4.83 -15.57
CA VAL A 165 -10.75 -5.28 -16.08
C VAL A 165 -10.95 -6.74 -15.65
N PRO A 166 -12.02 -7.08 -14.92
CA PRO A 166 -12.27 -8.45 -14.49
C PRO A 166 -12.34 -9.42 -15.66
N GLY A 167 -11.70 -10.58 -15.49
CA GLY A 167 -11.60 -11.60 -16.53
C GLY A 167 -10.60 -11.28 -17.66
N ASP A 168 -9.97 -10.08 -17.64
CA ASP A 168 -8.98 -9.68 -18.64
C ASP A 168 -7.87 -8.79 -18.02
N THR A 169 -6.91 -9.42 -17.38
CA THR A 169 -5.77 -8.72 -16.73
C THR A 169 -4.83 -8.03 -17.72
N THR A 170 -5.06 -8.21 -19.03
CA THR A 170 -4.36 -7.48 -20.09
C THR A 170 -4.97 -6.11 -20.37
N ARG A 171 -6.07 -5.75 -19.68
CA ARG A 171 -6.73 -4.45 -19.79
C ARG A 171 -6.75 -3.73 -18.44
N VAL A 172 -6.45 -2.44 -18.48
CA VAL A 172 -6.50 -1.54 -17.32
C VAL A 172 -7.25 -0.27 -17.71
N LEU A 173 -8.16 0.17 -16.85
CA LEU A 173 -8.72 1.51 -16.88
C LEU A 173 -8.04 2.38 -15.84
N LEU A 174 -7.94 3.68 -16.11
CA LEU A 174 -7.34 4.66 -15.21
C LEU A 174 -8.01 6.02 -15.37
N ALA A 175 -7.95 6.86 -14.35
CA ALA A 175 -8.35 8.26 -14.44
C ALA A 175 -7.14 9.12 -14.83
N SER A 176 -7.39 10.16 -15.64
CA SER A 176 -6.32 11.06 -16.06
C SER A 176 -6.83 12.47 -16.33
N THR A 177 -6.03 13.49 -15.95
CA THR A 177 -6.28 14.91 -16.26
C THR A 177 -5.66 15.33 -17.61
N ARG A 178 -5.16 14.37 -18.40
CA ARG A 178 -4.63 14.63 -19.75
C ARG A 178 -5.71 15.20 -20.68
N LYS A 179 -5.29 15.98 -21.66
CA LYS A 179 -6.22 16.60 -22.61
C LYS A 179 -6.97 15.55 -23.43
N PRO A 180 -8.33 15.55 -23.44
CA PRO A 180 -9.12 14.66 -24.27
C PRO A 180 -8.81 14.80 -25.77
N ASP A 181 -8.52 16.02 -26.22
CA ASP A 181 -8.01 16.30 -27.58
C ASP A 181 -6.65 17.02 -27.46
N PRO A 182 -5.54 16.36 -27.78
CA PRO A 182 -4.20 16.94 -27.69
C PRO A 182 -4.00 18.20 -28.54
N ARG A 183 -4.79 18.38 -29.61
CA ARG A 183 -4.68 19.53 -30.54
C ARG A 183 -5.27 20.81 -29.92
N LYS A 184 -6.17 20.72 -28.95
CA LYS A 184 -6.77 21.89 -28.31
C LYS A 184 -5.73 22.61 -27.45
N LYS A 185 -5.51 23.90 -27.72
CA LYS A 185 -4.57 24.75 -26.95
C LYS A 185 -5.10 25.01 -25.52
N ARG A 186 -6.40 25.23 -25.36
CA ARG A 186 -7.06 25.50 -24.08
C ARG A 186 -8.08 24.43 -23.74
N ILE A 187 -8.11 24.03 -22.50
CA ILE A 187 -9.12 23.12 -21.93
C ILE A 187 -9.80 23.80 -20.73
N LYS A 188 -11.00 23.35 -20.41
CA LYS A 188 -11.63 23.72 -19.14
C LYS A 188 -10.86 23.11 -18.00
N THR A 189 -10.64 23.88 -16.94
CA THR A 189 -9.91 23.43 -15.77
C THR A 189 -10.85 23.24 -14.59
N ASP A 190 -10.56 22.26 -13.77
CA ASP A 190 -11.23 22.04 -12.51
C ASP A 190 -10.94 23.22 -11.57
N PRO A 191 -11.95 23.85 -10.95
CA PRO A 191 -11.75 24.98 -10.05
C PRO A 191 -11.07 24.58 -8.73
N VAL A 192 -11.08 23.29 -8.37
CA VAL A 192 -10.42 22.73 -7.17
C VAL A 192 -8.93 22.67 -7.42
N THR A 193 -8.48 21.88 -8.38
CA THR A 193 -7.07 21.58 -8.63
C THR A 193 -6.38 22.56 -9.60
N GLY A 194 -7.15 23.20 -10.49
CA GLY A 194 -6.62 24.02 -11.60
C GLY A 194 -6.10 23.19 -12.77
N GLU A 195 -6.15 21.88 -12.70
CA GLU A 195 -5.84 20.96 -13.79
C GLU A 195 -7.03 20.81 -14.77
N GLY A 196 -6.83 20.04 -15.85
CA GLY A 196 -7.93 19.60 -16.69
C GLY A 196 -8.92 18.75 -15.89
N TYR A 197 -10.17 18.68 -16.34
CA TYR A 197 -11.06 17.66 -15.82
C TYR A 197 -10.48 16.27 -16.05
N SER A 198 -10.60 15.39 -15.06
CA SER A 198 -10.21 13.99 -15.20
C SER A 198 -11.21 13.23 -16.07
N HIS A 199 -10.71 12.28 -16.84
CA HIS A 199 -11.54 11.36 -17.65
C HIS A 199 -11.00 9.94 -17.54
N ILE A 200 -11.82 8.97 -17.91
CA ILE A 200 -11.45 7.56 -17.89
C ILE A 200 -10.75 7.19 -19.21
N TYR A 201 -9.57 6.63 -19.06
CA TYR A 201 -8.75 6.11 -20.15
C TYR A 201 -8.56 4.61 -19.99
N GLY A 202 -8.44 3.89 -21.10
CA GLY A 202 -8.18 2.46 -21.10
C GLY A 202 -6.90 2.13 -21.85
N THR A 203 -6.18 1.12 -21.39
CA THR A 203 -4.98 0.58 -22.04
C THR A 203 -5.03 -0.93 -22.13
N ARG A 204 -4.25 -1.52 -23.05
CA ARG A 204 -4.20 -2.96 -23.29
C ARG A 204 -2.76 -3.44 -23.47
N TYR A 205 -2.50 -4.64 -22.96
CA TYR A 205 -1.25 -5.36 -23.18
C TYR A 205 -1.40 -6.27 -24.40
N VAL A 206 -0.68 -6.01 -25.47
CA VAL A 206 -0.89 -6.68 -26.75
C VAL A 206 0.42 -7.00 -27.46
N GLN A 207 0.42 -8.09 -28.23
CA GLN A 207 1.51 -8.44 -29.13
C GLN A 207 1.27 -7.92 -30.56
N GLU A 208 0.04 -7.65 -30.95
CA GLU A 208 -0.30 -7.09 -32.24
C GLU A 208 -1.43 -6.06 -32.16
N ILE A 209 -1.45 -5.12 -33.08
CA ILE A 209 -2.55 -4.18 -33.30
C ILE A 209 -3.10 -4.43 -34.70
N ARG A 210 -4.41 -4.61 -34.79
CA ARG A 210 -5.16 -4.66 -36.03
C ARG A 210 -5.85 -3.32 -36.26
N SER A 211 -5.73 -2.77 -37.45
CA SER A 211 -6.44 -1.54 -37.85
C SER A 211 -6.99 -1.72 -39.25
N THR A 212 -8.19 -1.22 -39.51
CA THR A 212 -8.80 -1.23 -40.82
C THR A 212 -8.62 0.15 -41.45
N ASP A 213 -8.12 0.23 -42.67
CA ASP A 213 -8.03 1.50 -43.40
C ASP A 213 -9.38 1.92 -44.01
N LYS A 214 -9.43 3.11 -44.60
CA LYS A 214 -10.65 3.66 -45.19
C LYS A 214 -11.25 2.81 -46.34
N GLN A 215 -10.46 1.89 -46.87
CA GLN A 215 -10.83 0.97 -47.96
C GLN A 215 -11.22 -0.43 -47.44
N GLY A 216 -11.34 -0.62 -46.12
CA GLY A 216 -11.70 -1.91 -45.51
C GLY A 216 -10.52 -2.90 -45.40
N LYS A 217 -9.30 -2.53 -45.75
CA LYS A 217 -8.13 -3.41 -45.69
C LYS A 217 -7.55 -3.46 -44.28
N VAL A 218 -7.43 -4.67 -43.71
CA VAL A 218 -6.85 -4.91 -42.40
C VAL A 218 -5.33 -4.79 -42.45
N LYS A 219 -4.78 -3.89 -41.66
CA LYS A 219 -3.34 -3.75 -41.40
C LYS A 219 -3.04 -4.33 -40.02
N VAL A 220 -2.06 -5.25 -39.95
CA VAL A 220 -1.59 -5.86 -38.71
C VAL A 220 -0.18 -5.35 -38.43
N LYS A 221 0.00 -4.72 -37.27
CA LYS A 221 1.30 -4.33 -36.72
C LYS A 221 1.65 -5.26 -35.57
N ARG A 222 2.64 -6.14 -35.78
CA ARG A 222 3.16 -7.04 -34.74
C ARG A 222 4.34 -6.40 -34.03
N PHE A 223 4.42 -6.61 -32.71
CA PHE A 223 5.56 -6.24 -31.89
C PHE A 223 6.45 -7.46 -31.66
N LYS A 224 7.75 -7.23 -31.51
CA LYS A 224 8.71 -8.30 -31.19
C LYS A 224 8.37 -8.97 -29.86
N GLU A 225 7.95 -8.14 -28.88
CA GLU A 225 7.48 -8.58 -27.57
C GLU A 225 6.14 -7.91 -27.24
N PRO A 226 5.25 -8.55 -26.46
CA PRO A 226 4.02 -7.95 -26.00
C PRO A 226 4.30 -6.68 -25.18
N ARG A 227 3.46 -5.67 -25.30
CA ARG A 227 3.61 -4.41 -24.57
C ARG A 227 2.28 -3.74 -24.28
N TRP A 228 2.29 -2.88 -23.28
CA TRP A 228 1.18 -1.99 -23.01
C TRP A 228 1.11 -0.88 -24.08
N LEU A 229 -0.11 -0.59 -24.52
CA LEU A 229 -0.37 0.57 -25.38
C LEU A 229 -0.49 1.84 -24.55
N GLN A 230 -0.37 3.00 -25.21
CA GLN A 230 -0.71 4.28 -24.56
C GLN A 230 -2.21 4.29 -24.23
N PRO A 231 -2.60 4.77 -23.03
CA PRO A 231 -4.01 4.86 -22.65
C PRO A 231 -4.81 5.74 -23.60
N GLU A 232 -5.96 5.24 -24.04
CA GLU A 232 -6.89 5.92 -24.92
C GLU A 232 -8.17 6.33 -24.16
N LEU A 233 -8.67 7.54 -24.48
CA LEU A 233 -9.90 8.06 -23.87
C LEU A 233 -11.08 7.15 -24.16
N GLN A 234 -11.84 6.78 -23.13
CA GLN A 234 -13.11 6.08 -23.27
C GLN A 234 -14.19 7.08 -23.72
N LYS A 235 -14.38 7.20 -25.04
CA LYS A 235 -15.22 8.26 -25.67
C LYS A 235 -16.71 7.98 -25.65
N ASP A 236 -17.12 6.78 -25.30
CA ASP A 236 -18.53 6.39 -25.29
C ASP A 236 -19.36 7.15 -24.22
N SER A 237 -20.42 6.54 -23.75
CA SER A 237 -21.33 7.12 -22.75
C SER A 237 -20.67 7.52 -21.44
N ILE A 238 -19.50 6.94 -21.11
CA ILE A 238 -18.72 7.29 -19.91
C ILE A 238 -18.21 8.72 -19.97
N TYR A 239 -17.74 9.18 -21.14
CA TYR A 239 -17.19 10.52 -21.28
C TYR A 239 -18.26 11.61 -21.15
N SER A 240 -17.95 12.66 -20.40
CA SER A 240 -18.75 13.91 -20.36
C SER A 240 -17.86 15.15 -20.43
N ASN A 241 -18.47 16.34 -20.35
CA ASN A 241 -17.75 17.62 -20.27
C ASN A 241 -17.32 17.98 -18.84
N ARG A 242 -17.36 17.03 -17.91
CA ARG A 242 -17.04 17.16 -16.49
C ARG A 242 -16.02 16.10 -16.09
N SER A 243 -15.64 16.08 -14.82
CA SER A 243 -14.74 15.06 -14.31
C SER A 243 -15.40 13.68 -14.22
N GLU A 244 -14.70 12.67 -14.66
CA GLU A 244 -14.93 11.24 -14.40
C GLU A 244 -13.63 10.66 -13.83
N GLY A 245 -13.75 9.77 -12.87
CA GLY A 245 -12.57 9.11 -12.29
C GLY A 245 -12.95 8.11 -11.22
N VAL A 246 -12.03 7.68 -10.46
CA VAL A 246 -12.08 6.64 -9.43
C VAL A 246 -13.25 5.68 -9.61
N MET A 247 -12.94 4.45 -9.94
CA MET A 247 -13.91 3.49 -10.42
C MET A 247 -13.66 2.10 -9.82
N CYS A 248 -14.69 1.27 -9.81
CA CYS A 248 -14.59 -0.16 -9.51
C CYS A 248 -15.54 -0.96 -10.39
N PHE A 249 -15.20 -2.22 -10.65
CA PHE A 249 -16.12 -3.15 -11.30
C PHE A 249 -16.97 -3.88 -10.26
N ALA A 250 -18.20 -4.22 -10.65
CA ALA A 250 -18.99 -5.20 -9.93
C ALA A 250 -18.45 -6.62 -10.17
N PRO A 251 -18.80 -7.60 -9.31
CA PRO A 251 -18.38 -8.99 -9.46
C PRO A 251 -18.80 -9.65 -10.78
N ASP A 252 -19.83 -9.11 -11.44
CA ASP A 252 -20.27 -9.55 -12.77
C ASP A 252 -19.23 -9.29 -13.88
N GLY A 253 -18.17 -8.55 -13.57
CA GLY A 253 -17.11 -8.14 -14.50
C GLY A 253 -17.56 -7.21 -15.63
N ARG A 254 -18.82 -6.78 -15.62
CA ARG A 254 -19.46 -5.98 -16.68
C ARG A 254 -19.97 -4.64 -16.21
N THR A 255 -20.45 -4.54 -14.98
CA THR A 255 -20.95 -3.28 -14.41
C THR A 255 -19.80 -2.48 -13.83
N LEU A 256 -19.58 -1.28 -14.36
CA LEU A 256 -18.59 -0.32 -13.87
C LEU A 256 -19.30 0.75 -13.05
N TYR A 257 -18.89 0.93 -11.80
CA TYR A 257 -19.23 2.07 -10.96
C TYR A 257 -18.11 3.10 -11.03
N PHE A 258 -18.45 4.38 -11.17
CA PHE A 258 -17.44 5.43 -11.27
C PHE A 258 -17.93 6.76 -10.72
N THR A 259 -17.01 7.55 -10.19
CA THR A 259 -17.26 8.91 -9.71
C THR A 259 -17.37 9.86 -10.90
N SER A 260 -18.37 10.73 -10.93
CA SER A 260 -18.45 11.80 -11.91
C SER A 260 -19.11 13.06 -11.35
N SER A 261 -18.68 14.22 -11.84
CA SER A 261 -19.32 15.51 -11.59
C SER A 261 -20.32 15.91 -12.69
N ARG A 262 -20.72 14.96 -13.56
CA ARG A 262 -21.81 15.18 -14.55
C ARG A 262 -23.14 15.44 -13.83
N MET A 263 -23.99 16.22 -14.44
CA MET A 263 -25.32 16.52 -13.93
C MET A 263 -26.36 15.89 -14.85
N ILE A 264 -27.16 14.97 -14.33
CA ILE A 264 -28.34 14.40 -15.02
C ILE A 264 -29.61 15.17 -14.59
N LYS A 265 -29.62 15.67 -13.34
CA LYS A 265 -30.69 16.50 -12.77
C LYS A 265 -30.13 17.84 -12.31
N GLU A 266 -30.91 18.90 -12.41
CA GLU A 266 -30.51 20.26 -11.94
C GLU A 266 -30.28 20.34 -10.43
N SER A 267 -30.93 19.46 -9.64
CA SER A 267 -30.77 19.38 -8.17
C SER A 267 -29.46 18.77 -7.72
N GLN A 268 -28.64 18.20 -8.61
CA GLN A 268 -27.40 17.54 -8.25
C GLN A 268 -26.29 18.55 -7.92
N VAL A 269 -25.58 18.29 -6.82
CA VAL A 269 -24.46 19.10 -6.33
C VAL A 269 -23.23 18.20 -6.18
N GLY A 270 -22.05 18.69 -6.59
CA GLY A 270 -20.78 17.98 -6.43
C GLY A 270 -20.64 16.74 -7.31
N THR A 271 -20.01 15.72 -6.76
CA THR A 271 -19.77 14.42 -7.43
C THR A 271 -20.81 13.39 -7.02
N ARG A 272 -21.03 12.41 -7.93
CA ARG A 272 -21.92 11.27 -7.71
C ARG A 272 -21.26 9.99 -8.22
N ILE A 273 -21.76 8.88 -7.73
CA ILE A 273 -21.42 7.57 -8.27
C ILE A 273 -22.47 7.18 -9.31
N TYR A 274 -21.97 6.92 -10.50
CA TYR A 274 -22.73 6.45 -11.64
C TYR A 274 -22.38 4.99 -11.94
N LYS A 275 -23.28 4.30 -12.62
CA LYS A 275 -23.04 2.95 -13.14
C LYS A 275 -23.30 2.88 -14.63
N VAL A 276 -22.56 1.98 -15.29
CA VAL A 276 -22.70 1.67 -16.71
C VAL A 276 -22.38 0.19 -16.92
N ILE A 277 -23.06 -0.43 -17.86
CA ILE A 277 -22.86 -1.84 -18.19
C ILE A 277 -22.07 -1.95 -19.48
N ARG A 278 -21.01 -2.77 -19.46
CA ARG A 278 -20.21 -3.12 -20.63
C ARG A 278 -21.03 -4.04 -21.54
N GLN A 279 -21.16 -3.67 -22.80
CA GLN A 279 -21.89 -4.46 -23.80
C GLN A 279 -21.05 -5.65 -24.26
N ALA A 280 -21.68 -6.80 -24.47
CA ALA A 280 -21.00 -7.95 -25.04
C ALA A 280 -20.60 -7.63 -26.50
N ALA A 281 -19.37 -7.99 -26.88
CA ALA A 281 -18.96 -7.99 -28.27
C ALA A 281 -19.76 -9.06 -29.01
N ASN A 282 -20.81 -8.69 -29.78
CA ASN A 282 -21.46 -9.65 -30.67
C ASN A 282 -20.53 -9.95 -31.84
N SER A 283 -20.21 -11.22 -32.01
CA SER A 283 -19.50 -11.74 -33.18
C SER A 283 -20.39 -11.52 -34.42
N GLY A 284 -20.04 -10.60 -35.29
CA GLY A 284 -20.58 -10.62 -36.64
C GLY A 284 -20.91 -9.33 -37.38
N GLU A 285 -20.93 -8.15 -36.76
CA GLU A 285 -21.16 -6.90 -37.50
C GLU A 285 -20.15 -5.81 -37.14
N GLU A 286 -19.43 -5.31 -38.15
CA GLU A 286 -18.43 -4.23 -38.10
C GLU A 286 -19.06 -2.81 -38.02
N THR A 287 -20.14 -2.63 -37.28
CA THR A 287 -20.58 -1.27 -36.97
C THR A 287 -19.84 -0.79 -35.70
N GLU A 288 -19.51 0.49 -35.60
CA GLU A 288 -18.90 1.15 -34.44
C GLU A 288 -19.71 0.90 -33.16
N LYS A 289 -19.63 -0.33 -32.61
CA LYS A 289 -20.35 -0.68 -31.37
C LYS A 289 -19.71 0.01 -30.19
N LYS A 290 -20.53 0.76 -29.48
CA LYS A 290 -20.19 1.35 -28.20
C LYS A 290 -19.83 0.23 -27.22
N GLU A 291 -18.66 0.32 -26.59
CA GLU A 291 -18.27 -0.65 -25.55
C GLU A 291 -19.19 -0.55 -24.32
N TRP A 292 -19.71 0.64 -24.05
CA TRP A 292 -20.47 0.95 -22.84
C TRP A 292 -21.92 1.33 -23.18
N GLY A 293 -22.85 0.79 -22.39
CA GLY A 293 -24.28 1.11 -22.45
C GLY A 293 -24.63 2.50 -21.91
N SER A 294 -25.88 2.72 -21.58
CA SER A 294 -26.33 3.98 -20.99
C SER A 294 -25.85 4.15 -19.55
N VAL A 295 -25.41 5.35 -19.19
CA VAL A 295 -24.99 5.71 -17.84
C VAL A 295 -26.21 6.10 -17.01
N SER A 296 -26.30 5.56 -15.80
CA SER A 296 -27.32 5.89 -14.81
C SER A 296 -26.72 6.18 -13.43
N LEU A 297 -27.47 6.86 -12.56
CA LEU A 297 -27.09 7.02 -11.15
C LEU A 297 -27.09 5.67 -10.44
N ALA A 298 -26.13 5.46 -9.53
CA ALA A 298 -26.07 4.26 -8.72
C ALA A 298 -27.15 4.20 -7.62
N GLY A 299 -27.75 5.35 -7.26
CA GLY A 299 -28.86 5.41 -6.29
C GLY A 299 -28.45 5.16 -4.84
N ILE A 300 -27.25 5.63 -4.45
CA ILE A 300 -26.65 5.38 -3.12
C ILE A 300 -27.11 6.41 -2.09
N CYS A 301 -27.06 7.70 -2.45
CA CYS A 301 -27.43 8.82 -1.58
C CYS A 301 -28.37 9.79 -2.30
N GLY A 302 -29.02 10.67 -1.52
CA GLY A 302 -29.85 11.74 -2.06
C GLY A 302 -29.06 12.71 -2.96
N ASP A 303 -29.77 13.44 -3.82
CA ASP A 303 -29.19 14.32 -4.85
C ASP A 303 -28.37 15.50 -4.29
N SER A 304 -28.49 15.83 -3.00
CA SER A 304 -27.81 16.94 -2.32
C SER A 304 -26.43 16.58 -1.72
N VAL A 305 -26.11 15.28 -1.58
CA VAL A 305 -24.85 14.82 -0.93
C VAL A 305 -23.81 14.50 -2.00
N SER A 306 -22.61 15.08 -1.93
CA SER A 306 -21.49 14.73 -2.82
C SER A 306 -20.81 13.45 -2.35
N ILE A 307 -20.73 12.44 -3.21
CA ILE A 307 -20.11 11.15 -2.93
C ILE A 307 -19.16 10.74 -4.05
N GLY A 308 -18.16 9.92 -3.72
CA GLY A 308 -17.21 9.41 -4.72
C GLY A 308 -16.47 8.15 -4.26
N HIS A 309 -15.46 7.75 -5.00
CA HIS A 309 -14.55 6.65 -4.72
C HIS A 309 -15.27 5.32 -4.40
N PRO A 310 -16.05 4.76 -5.35
CA PRO A 310 -16.75 3.51 -5.14
C PRO A 310 -15.79 2.32 -5.01
N ALA A 311 -16.10 1.40 -4.09
CA ALA A 311 -15.48 0.08 -4.00
C ALA A 311 -16.51 -0.96 -3.59
N LEU A 312 -16.60 -2.08 -4.31
CA LEU A 312 -17.54 -3.17 -4.05
C LEU A 312 -16.85 -4.36 -3.41
N THR A 313 -17.55 -5.02 -2.50
CA THR A 313 -17.12 -6.33 -2.00
C THR A 313 -17.22 -7.40 -3.11
N PRO A 314 -16.41 -8.49 -3.03
CA PRO A 314 -16.40 -9.55 -4.04
C PRO A 314 -17.75 -10.25 -4.26
N ASP A 315 -18.61 -10.24 -3.24
CA ASP A 315 -19.99 -10.76 -3.32
C ASP A 315 -20.99 -9.74 -3.90
N GLY A 316 -20.58 -8.47 -4.05
CA GLY A 316 -21.42 -7.37 -4.55
C GLY A 316 -22.50 -6.90 -3.58
N LEU A 317 -22.43 -7.33 -2.30
CA LEU A 317 -23.45 -7.04 -1.29
C LEU A 317 -23.20 -5.74 -0.55
N ARG A 318 -21.95 -5.25 -0.51
CA ARG A 318 -21.59 -3.96 0.12
C ARG A 318 -20.84 -3.07 -0.85
N LEU A 319 -21.24 -1.79 -0.91
CA LEU A 319 -20.54 -0.76 -1.66
C LEU A 319 -20.02 0.30 -0.70
N TYR A 320 -18.70 0.44 -0.65
CA TYR A 320 -18.03 1.53 0.05
C TYR A 320 -17.95 2.77 -0.84
N PHE A 321 -18.00 3.94 -0.21
CA PHE A 321 -17.84 5.23 -0.87
C PHE A 321 -17.30 6.27 0.10
N VAL A 322 -16.94 7.46 -0.39
CA VAL A 322 -16.33 8.54 0.37
C VAL A 322 -17.19 9.78 0.33
N THR A 323 -17.37 10.43 1.49
CA THR A 323 -18.05 11.73 1.60
C THR A 323 -17.65 12.47 2.89
N ASP A 324 -17.72 13.81 2.83
CA ASP A 324 -17.60 14.73 3.97
C ASP A 324 -18.95 15.39 4.35
N GLN A 325 -20.07 14.93 3.79
CA GLN A 325 -21.36 15.62 3.86
C GLN A 325 -22.47 14.88 4.61
N LEU A 326 -22.20 13.65 5.06
CA LEU A 326 -23.15 12.92 5.87
C LEU A 326 -22.93 13.22 7.37
N PRO A 327 -24.01 13.31 8.17
CA PRO A 327 -23.89 13.50 9.62
C PRO A 327 -23.30 12.26 10.29
N GLY A 328 -22.45 12.48 11.30
CA GLY A 328 -21.78 11.38 12.01
C GLY A 328 -20.44 10.96 11.41
N GLY A 329 -19.82 11.83 10.60
CA GLY A 329 -18.43 11.70 10.18
C GLY A 329 -17.45 12.00 11.33
N PHE A 330 -16.21 11.51 11.19
CA PHE A 330 -15.15 11.67 12.20
C PHE A 330 -14.26 12.87 11.93
N GLY A 331 -14.15 13.30 10.67
CA GLY A 331 -13.23 14.39 10.33
C GLY A 331 -13.44 15.02 8.97
N GLY A 332 -12.47 14.85 8.10
CA GLY A 332 -12.50 15.33 6.72
C GLY A 332 -13.41 14.47 5.86
N LYS A 333 -12.83 13.78 4.87
CA LYS A 333 -13.55 12.79 4.07
C LYS A 333 -13.50 11.44 4.75
N ASP A 334 -14.65 10.89 5.04
CA ASP A 334 -14.79 9.58 5.66
C ASP A 334 -15.21 8.52 4.64
N ILE A 335 -14.84 7.27 4.90
CA ILE A 335 -15.35 6.09 4.20
C ILE A 335 -16.67 5.68 4.84
N TRP A 336 -17.67 5.54 3.99
CA TRP A 336 -19.02 5.07 4.30
C TRP A 336 -19.33 3.85 3.48
N TYR A 337 -20.38 3.11 3.83
CA TYR A 337 -20.87 2.00 3.03
C TYR A 337 -22.39 1.93 3.00
N VAL A 338 -22.91 1.23 2.00
CA VAL A 338 -24.30 0.80 1.90
C VAL A 338 -24.34 -0.69 1.62
N ASP A 339 -25.25 -1.38 2.28
CA ASP A 339 -25.52 -2.78 2.00
C ASP A 339 -26.63 -2.91 0.97
N ARG A 340 -26.58 -3.96 0.14
CA ARG A 340 -27.54 -4.24 -0.89
C ARG A 340 -28.78 -4.88 -0.29
N LEU A 341 -29.93 -4.24 -0.47
CA LEU A 341 -31.24 -4.74 -0.09
C LEU A 341 -32.01 -5.08 -1.40
N GLU A 342 -32.02 -6.35 -1.78
CA GLU A 342 -32.57 -6.82 -3.05
C GLU A 342 -31.95 -6.09 -4.25
N GLU A 343 -32.71 -5.25 -4.96
CA GLU A 343 -32.24 -4.48 -6.11
C GLU A 343 -31.80 -3.05 -5.79
N LYS A 344 -31.90 -2.61 -4.52
CA LYS A 344 -31.59 -1.24 -4.08
C LYS A 344 -30.46 -1.24 -3.04
N TRP A 345 -29.86 -0.08 -2.89
CA TRP A 345 -28.91 0.18 -1.80
C TRP A 345 -29.66 0.62 -0.55
N GLY A 346 -29.23 0.15 0.61
CA GLY A 346 -29.74 0.54 1.92
C GLY A 346 -29.33 1.94 2.32
N GLN A 347 -29.51 2.27 3.61
CA GLN A 347 -29.09 3.55 4.16
C GLN A 347 -27.57 3.59 4.35
N PRO A 348 -26.92 4.74 4.11
CA PRO A 348 -25.50 4.93 4.37
C PRO A 348 -25.14 4.70 5.83
N GLN A 349 -24.05 3.97 6.07
CA GLN A 349 -23.46 3.73 7.38
C GLN A 349 -21.99 4.15 7.36
N ASN A 350 -21.51 4.81 8.42
CA ASN A 350 -20.10 5.16 8.56
C ASN A 350 -19.28 3.90 8.82
N ALA A 351 -18.10 3.76 8.22
CA ALA A 351 -17.23 2.60 8.39
C ALA A 351 -16.59 2.50 9.79
N GLY A 352 -16.81 3.49 10.65
CA GLY A 352 -16.42 3.47 12.05
C GLY A 352 -15.02 4.04 12.35
N GLU A 353 -14.74 4.20 13.65
CA GLU A 353 -13.52 4.84 14.18
C GLU A 353 -12.24 4.04 13.93
N LEU A 354 -12.34 2.75 13.62
CA LEU A 354 -11.16 1.96 13.25
C LEU A 354 -10.59 2.43 11.92
N ILE A 355 -11.47 2.77 10.95
CA ILE A 355 -11.08 3.19 9.59
C ILE A 355 -10.99 4.71 9.51
N ASN A 356 -12.01 5.43 10.02
CA ASN A 356 -12.14 6.87 9.87
C ASN A 356 -11.50 7.63 11.03
N THR A 357 -10.85 8.75 10.71
CA THR A 357 -10.11 9.60 11.65
C THR A 357 -10.54 11.07 11.52
N ALA A 358 -9.83 11.97 12.18
CA ALA A 358 -10.00 13.42 11.97
C ALA A 358 -9.42 13.91 10.61
N GLY A 359 -8.73 13.05 9.88
CA GLY A 359 -8.15 13.32 8.56
C GLY A 359 -9.12 13.05 7.41
N ASP A 360 -8.53 12.73 6.27
CA ASP A 360 -9.23 12.26 5.06
C ASP A 360 -8.96 10.77 4.85
N GLU A 361 -9.98 9.95 4.78
CA GLU A 361 -9.92 8.54 4.37
C GLU A 361 -10.56 8.40 2.99
N MET A 362 -9.76 7.90 2.04
CA MET A 362 -10.13 7.89 0.62
C MET A 362 -9.67 6.61 -0.09
N PHE A 363 -10.14 6.44 -1.32
CA PHE A 363 -9.73 5.34 -2.22
C PHE A 363 -9.90 3.95 -1.59
N PRO A 364 -11.08 3.63 -1.02
CA PRO A 364 -11.33 2.26 -0.57
C PRO A 364 -11.15 1.28 -1.74
N TYR A 365 -10.58 0.13 -1.44
CA TYR A 365 -10.39 -0.98 -2.38
C TYR A 365 -10.62 -2.30 -1.66
N VAL A 366 -11.44 -3.17 -2.23
CA VAL A 366 -11.67 -4.52 -1.72
C VAL A 366 -11.06 -5.51 -2.71
N ARG A 367 -10.15 -6.34 -2.22
CA ARG A 367 -9.49 -7.38 -3.00
C ARG A 367 -10.41 -8.59 -3.17
N GLU A 368 -10.13 -9.47 -4.13
CA GLU A 368 -10.92 -10.69 -4.41
C GLU A 368 -11.05 -11.64 -3.21
N ASN A 369 -10.07 -11.65 -2.32
CA ASN A 369 -10.07 -12.43 -1.08
C ASN A 369 -10.79 -11.75 0.10
N GLY A 370 -11.39 -10.57 -0.12
CA GLY A 370 -12.10 -9.79 0.90
C GLY A 370 -11.24 -8.81 1.70
N GLU A 371 -9.92 -8.78 1.50
CA GLU A 371 -9.04 -7.81 2.16
C GLU A 371 -9.43 -6.37 1.78
N PHE A 372 -9.53 -5.51 2.79
CA PHE A 372 -9.91 -4.11 2.62
C PHE A 372 -8.70 -3.19 2.74
N TYR A 373 -8.51 -2.35 1.74
CA TYR A 373 -7.44 -1.35 1.66
C TYR A 373 -8.03 0.04 1.50
N PHE A 374 -7.32 1.05 1.98
CA PHE A 374 -7.70 2.46 1.81
C PHE A 374 -6.47 3.36 1.91
N ALA A 375 -6.63 4.65 1.59
CA ALA A 375 -5.63 5.67 1.80
C ALA A 375 -6.11 6.66 2.86
N SER A 376 -5.22 7.09 3.77
CA SER A 376 -5.52 8.07 4.82
C SER A 376 -4.35 9.01 5.08
N ASN A 377 -4.66 10.23 5.51
CA ASN A 377 -3.70 11.18 6.06
C ASN A 377 -3.95 11.47 7.55
N GLY A 378 -4.86 10.73 8.18
CA GLY A 378 -5.20 10.89 9.60
C GLY A 378 -4.63 9.79 10.49
N HIS A 379 -4.34 8.60 9.94
CA HIS A 379 -3.58 7.56 10.62
C HIS A 379 -2.09 7.87 10.63
N TYR A 380 -1.32 7.20 11.52
CA TYR A 380 0.13 7.26 11.49
C TYR A 380 0.67 6.77 10.13
N GLY A 381 1.51 7.57 9.48
CA GLY A 381 2.05 7.27 8.15
C GLY A 381 3.33 8.04 7.87
N PHE A 382 3.81 8.03 6.62
CA PHE A 382 5.07 8.69 6.25
C PHE A 382 4.91 10.15 5.83
N GLY A 383 3.72 10.58 5.44
CA GLY A 383 3.61 11.97 5.02
C GLY A 383 2.25 12.46 4.58
N GLY A 384 1.90 12.19 3.34
CA GLY A 384 0.62 12.60 2.74
C GLY A 384 -0.48 11.57 2.99
N LEU A 385 -1.20 11.20 1.92
CA LEU A 385 -2.02 10.01 1.94
C LEU A 385 -1.11 8.78 1.92
N ASP A 386 -1.26 7.91 2.89
CA ASP A 386 -0.59 6.61 2.94
C ASP A 386 -1.60 5.47 2.78
N LEU A 387 -1.15 4.34 2.26
CA LEU A 387 -1.94 3.13 2.06
C LEU A 387 -1.99 2.28 3.33
N TYR A 388 -3.18 1.83 3.67
CA TYR A 388 -3.44 0.97 4.82
C TYR A 388 -4.26 -0.25 4.40
N LYS A 389 -4.19 -1.28 5.25
CA LYS A 389 -4.98 -2.50 5.15
C LYS A 389 -5.66 -2.77 6.48
N VAL A 390 -6.92 -3.18 6.46
CA VAL A 390 -7.57 -3.78 7.62
C VAL A 390 -7.08 -5.22 7.75
N GLY A 391 -6.42 -5.51 8.87
CA GLY A 391 -5.91 -6.83 9.19
C GLY A 391 -6.57 -7.40 10.43
N ASN A 392 -6.24 -8.64 10.78
CA ASN A 392 -6.68 -9.29 12.02
C ASN A 392 -5.46 -9.79 12.79
N VAL A 393 -5.32 -9.37 14.05
CA VAL A 393 -4.28 -9.82 14.95
C VAL A 393 -4.94 -10.37 16.22
N ALA A 394 -4.73 -11.64 16.50
CA ALA A 394 -5.31 -12.35 17.65
C ALA A 394 -6.85 -12.18 17.77
N GLY A 395 -7.57 -12.21 16.64
CA GLY A 395 -9.02 -12.10 16.57
C GLY A 395 -9.57 -10.66 16.63
N LYS A 396 -8.71 -9.63 16.68
CA LYS A 396 -9.11 -8.23 16.64
C LYS A 396 -8.73 -7.59 15.30
N GLU A 397 -9.67 -6.84 14.73
CA GLU A 397 -9.35 -6.00 13.58
C GLU A 397 -8.39 -4.87 13.99
N VAL A 398 -7.39 -4.65 13.14
CA VAL A 398 -6.37 -3.61 13.31
C VAL A 398 -6.09 -2.93 11.98
N ILE A 399 -5.61 -1.68 12.04
CA ILE A 399 -5.10 -0.99 10.86
C ILE A 399 -3.61 -1.28 10.71
N ILE A 400 -3.23 -1.77 9.55
CA ILE A 400 -1.85 -2.07 9.18
C ILE A 400 -1.40 -1.03 8.15
N HIS A 401 -0.40 -0.23 8.51
CA HIS A 401 0.29 0.66 7.58
C HIS A 401 1.10 -0.17 6.59
N LEU A 402 0.93 0.02 5.28
CA LEU A 402 1.72 -0.72 4.31
C LEU A 402 3.17 -0.22 4.32
N PRO A 403 4.14 -1.15 4.23
CA PRO A 403 5.55 -0.78 4.36
C PRO A 403 6.07 -0.02 3.14
N ALA A 404 7.19 0.69 3.31
CA ALA A 404 7.99 1.14 2.19
C ALA A 404 8.45 -0.08 1.35
N PRO A 405 8.52 0.04 0.00
CA PRO A 405 8.33 1.24 -0.79
C PRO A 405 6.89 1.45 -1.29
N LEU A 406 5.88 0.69 -0.82
CA LEU A 406 4.48 0.94 -1.22
C LEU A 406 4.06 2.33 -0.78
N ASN A 407 4.28 2.67 0.49
CA ASN A 407 4.17 4.03 0.98
C ASN A 407 5.50 4.79 0.86
N SER A 408 5.41 6.11 0.76
CA SER A 408 6.51 7.07 0.68
C SER A 408 6.14 8.37 1.41
N PHE A 409 7.01 9.36 1.42
CA PHE A 409 6.67 10.67 1.99
C PHE A 409 5.64 11.49 1.18
N ALA A 410 5.34 11.08 -0.06
CA ALA A 410 4.32 11.71 -0.89
C ALA A 410 2.94 11.08 -0.66
N ASP A 411 1.91 11.58 -1.37
CA ASP A 411 0.62 10.89 -1.42
C ASP A 411 0.76 9.54 -2.14
N ASP A 412 0.35 8.47 -1.49
CA ASP A 412 0.27 7.11 -2.02
C ASP A 412 -1.16 6.58 -1.86
N PHE A 413 -1.84 6.25 -2.95
CA PHE A 413 -3.26 5.92 -2.95
C PHE A 413 -3.68 5.07 -4.16
N GLY A 414 -4.95 4.65 -4.18
CA GLY A 414 -5.57 3.99 -5.34
C GLY A 414 -4.82 2.72 -5.74
N ILE A 415 -4.59 1.83 -4.76
CA ILE A 415 -3.97 0.51 -4.99
C ILE A 415 -4.93 -0.40 -5.76
N ALA A 416 -4.40 -1.24 -6.64
CA ALA A 416 -5.13 -2.28 -7.36
C ALA A 416 -4.22 -3.49 -7.57
N PHE A 417 -4.55 -4.61 -6.95
CA PHE A 417 -3.84 -5.86 -7.18
C PHE A 417 -4.21 -6.48 -8.52
N LYS A 418 -3.23 -7.07 -9.20
CA LYS A 418 -3.51 -7.91 -10.36
C LYS A 418 -4.17 -9.20 -9.87
N PRO A 419 -5.36 -9.55 -10.37
CA PRO A 419 -6.10 -10.73 -9.95
C PRO A 419 -5.23 -11.99 -9.80
N GLY A 420 -5.37 -12.69 -8.67
CA GLY A 420 -4.65 -13.91 -8.34
C GLY A 420 -3.16 -13.73 -8.02
N THR A 421 -2.66 -12.51 -7.79
CA THR A 421 -1.23 -12.26 -7.50
C THR A 421 -1.05 -11.22 -6.40
N GLU A 422 0.17 -11.15 -5.85
CA GLU A 422 0.61 -10.07 -4.94
C GLU A 422 1.21 -8.86 -5.68
N ASP A 423 1.25 -8.89 -7.01
CA ASP A 423 1.67 -7.78 -7.86
C ASP A 423 0.52 -6.83 -8.13
N GLY A 424 0.81 -5.58 -8.47
CA GLY A 424 -0.26 -4.65 -8.80
C GLY A 424 0.20 -3.28 -9.27
N LEU A 425 -0.72 -2.34 -9.17
CA LEU A 425 -0.56 -0.94 -9.52
C LEU A 425 -0.99 -0.07 -8.33
N LEU A 426 -0.32 1.05 -8.14
CA LEU A 426 -0.72 2.09 -7.20
C LEU A 426 -0.49 3.46 -7.82
N THR A 427 -1.11 4.47 -7.24
CA THR A 427 -0.89 5.87 -7.59
C THR A 427 0.01 6.51 -6.55
N SER A 428 0.98 7.32 -6.99
CA SER A 428 1.87 8.05 -6.09
C SER A 428 2.28 9.40 -6.62
N GLY A 429 2.37 10.39 -5.73
CA GLY A 429 2.92 11.72 -5.98
C GLY A 429 4.45 11.80 -5.89
N ARG A 430 5.17 10.71 -5.57
CA ARG A 430 6.63 10.67 -5.31
C ARG A 430 7.53 11.17 -6.45
N SER A 431 7.04 11.19 -7.68
CA SER A 431 7.79 11.77 -8.82
C SER A 431 7.70 13.28 -8.93
N GLY A 432 6.99 13.96 -8.06
CA GLY A 432 6.92 15.40 -7.95
C GLY A 432 5.52 16.02 -8.11
N ARG A 433 5.27 16.87 -9.11
CA ARG A 433 4.08 17.73 -9.18
C ARG A 433 2.76 17.00 -9.44
N ASN A 434 2.80 15.91 -10.20
CA ASN A 434 1.61 15.19 -10.67
C ASN A 434 1.58 13.78 -10.10
N ASP A 435 0.39 13.23 -9.96
CA ASP A 435 0.20 11.85 -9.56
C ASP A 435 0.51 10.92 -10.73
N HIS A 436 1.20 9.83 -10.45
CA HIS A 436 1.60 8.87 -11.44
C HIS A 436 1.33 7.44 -10.99
N ILE A 437 1.07 6.56 -11.94
CA ILE A 437 0.85 5.14 -11.70
C ILE A 437 2.18 4.40 -11.64
N TYR A 438 2.38 3.64 -10.58
CA TYR A 438 3.51 2.75 -10.38
C TYR A 438 3.05 1.31 -10.41
N ARG A 439 3.90 0.43 -10.93
CA ARG A 439 3.77 -1.00 -10.73
C ARG A 439 4.51 -1.37 -9.46
N PHE A 440 3.91 -2.20 -8.63
CA PHE A 440 4.61 -2.92 -7.57
C PHE A 440 4.63 -4.42 -7.86
N SER A 441 5.68 -5.08 -7.39
CA SER A 441 5.83 -6.53 -7.47
C SER A 441 6.31 -7.05 -6.13
N PHE A 442 5.63 -8.09 -5.63
CA PHE A 442 6.00 -8.75 -4.39
C PHE A 442 7.28 -9.58 -4.59
N ILE A 443 8.16 -9.56 -3.62
CA ILE A 443 9.38 -10.36 -3.60
C ILE A 443 9.16 -11.45 -2.54
N PRO A 444 8.90 -12.70 -2.95
CA PRO A 444 8.77 -13.79 -2.00
C PRO A 444 10.01 -13.93 -1.12
N GLN A 445 9.80 -14.20 0.14
CA GLN A 445 10.90 -14.50 1.05
C GLN A 445 11.62 -15.78 0.61
N GLN A 446 12.94 -15.75 0.62
CA GLN A 446 13.75 -16.91 0.30
C GLN A 446 14.34 -17.46 1.58
N LEU A 447 13.76 -18.54 2.07
CA LEU A 447 14.29 -19.31 3.19
C LEU A 447 14.74 -20.67 2.67
N LYS A 448 15.99 -21.04 2.98
CA LYS A 448 16.60 -22.30 2.56
C LYS A 448 17.28 -22.96 3.74
N ILE A 449 17.30 -24.27 3.72
CA ILE A 449 18.04 -25.09 4.67
C ILE A 449 19.08 -25.89 3.89
N ASN A 450 20.36 -25.72 4.24
CA ASN A 450 21.46 -26.58 3.83
C ASN A 450 21.66 -27.65 4.90
N LEU A 451 21.33 -28.87 4.57
CA LEU A 451 21.57 -30.02 5.41
C LEU A 451 22.94 -30.64 5.10
N LEU A 452 23.68 -31.01 6.13
CA LEU A 452 24.89 -31.81 6.05
C LEU A 452 24.76 -33.03 7.00
N THR A 453 24.88 -34.23 6.47
CA THR A 453 24.93 -35.45 7.29
C THR A 453 26.36 -35.88 7.49
N VAL A 454 26.75 -36.13 8.75
CA VAL A 454 28.13 -36.48 9.13
C VAL A 454 28.17 -37.69 10.04
N ASN A 455 29.21 -38.51 9.87
CA ASN A 455 29.53 -39.63 10.77
C ASN A 455 30.11 -39.07 12.09
N THR A 456 29.45 -39.31 13.20
CA THR A 456 29.85 -38.79 14.53
C THR A 456 31.21 -39.27 15.02
N VAL A 457 31.80 -40.30 14.41
CA VAL A 457 33.08 -40.85 14.82
C VAL A 457 34.22 -40.35 13.95
N THR A 458 34.01 -40.24 12.65
CA THR A 458 35.06 -39.85 11.68
C THR A 458 34.95 -38.38 11.25
N GLU A 459 33.83 -37.70 11.60
CA GLU A 459 33.47 -36.36 11.18
C GLU A 459 33.37 -36.18 9.66
N LEU A 460 33.39 -37.28 8.89
CA LEU A 460 33.29 -37.27 7.45
C LEU A 460 31.82 -37.23 7.01
N PRO A 461 31.51 -36.58 5.86
CA PRO A 461 30.17 -36.58 5.29
C PRO A 461 29.67 -37.97 4.94
N ILE A 462 28.35 -38.21 5.10
CA ILE A 462 27.67 -39.44 4.72
C ILE A 462 26.82 -39.16 3.49
N ALA A 463 27.14 -39.82 2.38
CA ALA A 463 26.42 -39.71 1.12
C ALA A 463 25.17 -40.60 1.10
N LYS A 464 24.18 -40.25 0.26
CA LYS A 464 22.96 -41.02 -0.02
C LYS A 464 22.13 -41.35 1.23
N VAL A 465 22.05 -40.42 2.15
CA VAL A 465 21.17 -40.52 3.31
C VAL A 465 19.77 -40.08 2.90
N ASN A 466 18.78 -40.91 3.13
CA ASN A 466 17.37 -40.54 3.00
C ASN A 466 16.98 -39.67 4.19
N VAL A 467 16.32 -38.56 3.93
CA VAL A 467 15.89 -37.61 4.95
C VAL A 467 14.39 -37.35 4.81
N THR A 468 13.65 -37.68 5.85
CA THR A 468 12.24 -37.29 5.96
C THR A 468 12.16 -35.98 6.71
N VAL A 469 11.50 -34.98 6.12
CA VAL A 469 11.27 -33.67 6.70
C VAL A 469 9.79 -33.49 6.97
N THR A 470 9.43 -33.26 8.21
CA THR A 470 8.04 -33.02 8.63
C THR A 470 7.91 -31.61 9.15
N ALA A 471 7.02 -30.85 8.55
CA ALA A 471 6.65 -29.50 8.99
C ALA A 471 5.49 -29.58 10.01
N ASP A 472 5.42 -28.64 10.94
CA ASP A 472 4.36 -28.60 11.96
C ASP A 472 2.96 -28.30 11.38
N ASN A 473 2.88 -27.81 10.14
CA ASN A 473 1.63 -27.69 9.36
C ASN A 473 1.15 -29.05 8.79
N GLY A 474 1.89 -30.13 9.04
CA GLY A 474 1.57 -31.50 8.59
C GLY A 474 2.13 -31.88 7.21
N GLU A 475 2.85 -30.99 6.54
CA GLU A 475 3.50 -31.28 5.26
C GLU A 475 4.73 -32.21 5.47
N VAL A 476 4.89 -33.21 4.62
CA VAL A 476 6.02 -34.13 4.66
C VAL A 476 6.75 -34.10 3.33
N SER A 477 8.07 -33.89 3.38
CA SER A 477 8.97 -33.86 2.23
C SER A 477 10.06 -34.91 2.38
N TYR A 478 10.61 -35.39 1.27
CA TYR A 478 11.67 -36.39 1.23
C TYR A 478 12.86 -35.88 0.45
N LEU A 479 14.06 -35.99 1.02
CA LEU A 479 15.32 -35.61 0.41
C LEU A 479 16.29 -36.79 0.41
N GLU A 480 17.28 -36.76 -0.47
CA GLU A 480 18.45 -37.64 -0.45
C GLU A 480 19.71 -36.77 -0.48
N THR A 481 20.68 -37.03 0.38
CA THR A 481 21.95 -36.33 0.38
C THR A 481 22.84 -36.75 -0.79
N ASP A 482 23.58 -35.81 -1.36
CA ASP A 482 24.51 -35.99 -2.46
C ASP A 482 25.78 -36.77 -2.03
N SER A 483 26.76 -36.87 -2.95
CA SER A 483 28.05 -37.53 -2.69
C SER A 483 28.90 -36.85 -1.61
N LEU A 484 28.57 -35.61 -1.26
CA LEU A 484 29.22 -34.81 -0.21
C LEU A 484 28.40 -34.77 1.09
N GLY A 485 27.35 -35.58 1.20
CA GLY A 485 26.46 -35.62 2.36
C GLY A 485 25.54 -34.40 2.50
N ARG A 486 25.30 -33.64 1.41
CA ARG A 486 24.53 -32.43 1.43
C ARG A 486 23.17 -32.56 0.76
N ALA A 487 22.18 -31.86 1.27
CA ALA A 487 20.90 -31.62 0.62
C ALA A 487 20.44 -30.18 0.88
N GLU A 488 19.70 -29.62 -0.07
CA GLU A 488 19.13 -28.27 0.03
C GLU A 488 17.62 -28.36 -0.08
N MET A 489 16.92 -27.55 0.69
CA MET A 489 15.46 -27.46 0.69
C MET A 489 15.02 -26.01 0.83
N GLU A 490 14.04 -25.57 0.02
CA GLU A 490 13.33 -24.33 0.23
C GLU A 490 12.23 -24.54 1.29
N VAL A 491 12.06 -23.57 2.19
CA VAL A 491 11.11 -23.62 3.30
C VAL A 491 10.32 -22.33 3.40
N VAL A 492 9.18 -22.35 4.10
CA VAL A 492 8.35 -21.16 4.34
C VAL A 492 8.60 -20.57 5.72
N SER A 493 8.21 -19.31 5.93
CA SER A 493 8.26 -18.66 7.25
C SER A 493 7.19 -19.22 8.21
N ASP A 494 7.38 -18.93 9.49
CA ASP A 494 6.46 -19.27 10.58
C ASP A 494 6.09 -20.76 10.64
N CYS A 495 7.11 -21.63 10.52
CA CYS A 495 6.99 -23.07 10.54
C CYS A 495 8.17 -23.70 11.26
N GLU A 496 7.95 -24.87 11.88
CA GLU A 496 9.00 -25.71 12.47
C GLU A 496 9.18 -26.99 11.64
N TYR A 497 10.42 -27.29 11.31
CA TYR A 497 10.80 -28.44 10.47
C TYR A 497 11.61 -29.46 11.26
N VAL A 498 11.11 -30.68 11.34
CA VAL A 498 11.79 -31.84 11.95
C VAL A 498 12.39 -32.70 10.84
N PHE A 499 13.69 -32.90 10.91
CA PHE A 499 14.47 -33.75 9.99
C PHE A 499 14.79 -35.08 10.65
N VAL A 500 14.50 -36.17 9.98
CA VAL A 500 14.86 -37.52 10.41
C VAL A 500 15.64 -38.22 9.30
N THR A 501 16.88 -38.59 9.59
CA THR A 501 17.76 -39.25 8.63
C THR A 501 17.62 -40.78 8.71
N ASP A 502 17.75 -41.48 7.58
CA ASP A 502 17.72 -42.93 7.48
C ASP A 502 18.80 -43.42 6.52
N HIS A 503 19.67 -44.36 7.02
CA HIS A 503 20.73 -44.98 6.23
C HIS A 503 21.06 -46.37 6.79
N PRO A 504 21.22 -47.41 5.96
CA PRO A 504 21.36 -48.81 6.41
C PRO A 504 22.52 -49.09 7.37
N ARG A 505 23.54 -48.24 7.39
CA ARG A 505 24.78 -48.45 8.19
C ARG A 505 24.89 -47.51 9.39
N PHE A 506 23.90 -46.65 9.62
CA PHE A 506 23.92 -45.64 10.67
C PHE A 506 22.59 -45.64 11.43
N LEU A 507 22.65 -45.25 12.69
CA LEU A 507 21.46 -44.91 13.47
C LEU A 507 20.84 -43.64 12.91
N LYS A 508 19.53 -43.56 13.01
CA LYS A 508 18.80 -42.35 12.60
C LYS A 508 19.23 -41.15 13.43
N GLY A 509 19.55 -40.08 12.75
CA GLY A 509 19.79 -38.78 13.33
C GLY A 509 18.53 -37.89 13.22
N LYS A 510 18.42 -36.90 14.10
CA LYS A 510 17.34 -35.91 14.12
C LYS A 510 17.90 -34.52 14.10
N GLY A 511 17.20 -33.59 13.46
CA GLY A 511 17.51 -32.16 13.44
C GLY A 511 16.23 -31.34 13.45
N LEU A 512 16.32 -30.13 13.94
CA LEU A 512 15.21 -29.17 14.05
C LEU A 512 15.63 -27.84 13.47
N VAL A 513 14.78 -27.21 12.68
CA VAL A 513 14.93 -25.83 12.22
C VAL A 513 13.60 -25.10 12.41
N SER A 514 13.64 -23.96 13.08
CA SER A 514 12.49 -23.08 13.23
C SER A 514 12.65 -21.82 12.39
N THR A 515 11.65 -21.50 11.59
CA THR A 515 11.55 -20.29 10.77
C THR A 515 10.56 -19.29 11.34
N TYR A 516 10.10 -19.49 12.58
CA TYR A 516 9.16 -18.60 13.24
C TYR A 516 9.71 -17.17 13.37
N ARG A 517 8.89 -16.19 12.98
CA ARG A 517 9.20 -14.74 13.02
C ARG A 517 10.39 -14.33 12.15
N GLU A 518 10.82 -15.17 11.22
CA GLU A 518 11.88 -14.79 10.29
C GLU A 518 11.31 -13.83 9.24
N LYS A 519 11.88 -12.63 9.15
CA LYS A 519 11.44 -11.57 8.21
C LYS A 519 12.37 -11.39 7.02
N ALA A 520 13.63 -11.82 7.15
CA ALA A 520 14.66 -11.68 6.13
C ALA A 520 14.87 -12.97 5.33
N ASP A 521 15.50 -12.86 4.16
CA ASP A 521 16.03 -14.03 3.47
C ASP A 521 17.09 -14.69 4.33
N ARG A 522 17.04 -16.02 4.48
CA ARG A 522 17.96 -16.72 5.35
C ARG A 522 18.31 -18.10 4.82
N LEU A 523 19.57 -18.44 4.95
CA LEU A 523 20.10 -19.78 4.76
C LEU A 523 20.39 -20.35 6.14
N TYR A 524 19.71 -21.44 6.47
CA TYR A 524 19.95 -22.20 7.71
C TYR A 524 20.93 -23.31 7.40
N GLU A 525 21.98 -23.43 8.19
CA GLU A 525 22.94 -24.52 8.13
C GLU A 525 22.54 -25.54 9.21
N LEU A 526 22.15 -26.75 8.79
CA LEU A 526 21.77 -27.85 9.68
C LEU A 526 22.75 -29.02 9.49
N GLN A 527 23.47 -29.36 10.54
CA GLN A 527 24.32 -30.53 10.56
C GLN A 527 23.66 -31.63 11.40
N ILE A 528 23.49 -32.83 10.83
CA ILE A 528 22.95 -33.98 11.54
C ILE A 528 24.05 -35.06 11.64
N GLY A 529 24.44 -35.34 12.88
CA GLY A 529 25.37 -36.42 13.19
C GLY A 529 24.65 -37.78 13.19
N MET A 530 25.26 -38.78 12.55
CA MET A 530 24.77 -40.16 12.53
C MET A 530 25.84 -41.11 13.05
N GLN A 531 25.47 -41.97 14.00
CA GLN A 531 26.38 -42.94 14.59
C GLN A 531 26.41 -44.23 13.78
N PRO A 532 27.61 -44.79 13.44
CA PRO A 532 27.69 -46.09 12.78
C PRO A 532 27.15 -47.20 13.67
N ILE A 533 26.34 -48.12 13.11
CA ILE A 533 25.74 -49.25 13.83
C ILE A 533 26.80 -50.24 14.33
N GLU A 534 27.92 -50.38 13.60
CA GLU A 534 29.00 -51.32 13.94
C GLU A 534 29.83 -50.93 15.18
N LYS A 535 29.60 -49.72 15.75
CA LYS A 535 30.33 -49.30 16.95
C LYS A 535 29.48 -49.45 18.21
N PRO A 536 30.07 -49.97 19.30
CA PRO A 536 29.38 -50.06 20.58
C PRO A 536 28.88 -48.71 21.06
N ILE A 537 27.63 -48.67 21.49
CA ILE A 537 27.07 -47.50 22.19
C ILE A 537 27.46 -47.64 23.66
N VAL A 538 28.28 -46.73 24.17
CA VAL A 538 28.64 -46.73 25.58
C VAL A 538 27.53 -45.98 26.35
N ILE A 539 26.80 -46.69 27.18
CA ILE A 539 25.81 -46.10 28.08
C ILE A 539 26.52 -45.84 29.42
N PRO A 540 26.81 -44.59 29.74
CA PRO A 540 27.53 -44.26 30.98
C PRO A 540 26.64 -44.45 32.20
N ASN A 541 27.25 -44.71 33.36
CA ASN A 541 26.61 -44.63 34.68
C ASN A 541 25.40 -45.54 34.94
N ILE A 542 25.43 -46.79 34.39
CA ILE A 542 24.48 -47.80 34.84
C ILE A 542 25.09 -48.49 36.07
N TYR A 543 24.83 -47.88 37.22
CA TYR A 543 25.30 -48.40 38.50
C TYR A 543 24.18 -48.99 39.34
N PHE A 544 24.53 -50.05 40.08
CA PHE A 544 23.68 -50.65 41.11
C PHE A 544 24.29 -50.34 42.49
N ASP A 545 23.45 -50.27 43.50
CA ASP A 545 23.97 -50.22 44.86
C ASP A 545 24.58 -51.59 45.24
N VAL A 546 25.54 -51.57 46.15
CA VAL A 546 26.19 -52.79 46.61
C VAL A 546 25.17 -53.79 47.13
N ALA A 547 25.18 -55.02 46.56
CA ALA A 547 24.25 -56.10 46.87
C ALA A 547 22.73 -55.77 46.56
N LYS A 548 22.47 -54.86 45.63
CA LYS A 548 21.10 -54.58 45.14
C LYS A 548 21.01 -54.79 43.64
N TRP A 549 19.81 -55.17 43.17
CA TRP A 549 19.49 -55.29 41.75
C TRP A 549 18.62 -54.15 41.22
N GLU A 550 18.25 -53.18 42.09
CA GLU A 550 17.46 -52.05 41.70
C GLU A 550 18.32 -50.99 41.02
N LEU A 551 17.81 -50.51 39.88
CA LEU A 551 18.46 -49.43 39.15
C LEU A 551 18.37 -48.10 39.92
N ARG A 552 19.45 -47.39 40.02
CA ARG A 552 19.46 -46.01 40.52
C ARG A 552 18.69 -45.07 39.57
N PRO A 553 18.14 -43.97 40.06
CA PRO A 553 17.40 -43.01 39.22
C PRO A 553 18.19 -42.56 37.99
N GLU A 554 19.50 -42.32 38.14
CA GLU A 554 20.41 -41.87 37.05
C GLU A 554 20.55 -42.97 35.99
N ALA A 555 20.64 -44.26 36.40
CA ALA A 555 20.71 -45.38 35.49
C ALA A 555 19.41 -45.57 34.71
N ARG A 556 18.24 -45.25 35.28
CA ARG A 556 16.97 -45.27 34.57
C ARG A 556 16.94 -44.25 33.43
N GLN A 557 17.38 -43.04 33.71
CA GLN A 557 17.42 -41.97 32.70
C GLN A 557 18.32 -42.38 31.51
N ASN A 558 19.49 -42.93 31.76
CA ASN A 558 20.42 -43.36 30.71
C ASN A 558 19.85 -44.56 29.89
N LEU A 559 19.05 -45.43 30.51
CA LEU A 559 18.35 -46.52 29.82
C LEU A 559 17.14 -46.02 29.02
N GLU A 560 16.51 -44.90 29.39
CA GLU A 560 15.47 -44.24 28.60
C GLU A 560 16.05 -43.70 27.27
N GLU A 561 17.28 -43.19 27.28
CA GLU A 561 17.99 -42.81 26.04
C GLU A 561 18.21 -44.03 25.12
N LEU A 562 18.59 -45.19 25.67
CA LEU A 562 18.71 -46.43 24.88
C LEU A 562 17.36 -46.87 24.33
N LEU A 563 16.28 -46.76 25.11
CA LEU A 563 14.94 -47.10 24.67
C LEU A 563 14.52 -46.22 23.49
N THR A 564 14.78 -44.92 23.55
CA THR A 564 14.53 -43.98 22.45
C THR A 564 15.30 -44.36 21.18
N ILE A 565 16.57 -44.73 21.31
CA ILE A 565 17.39 -45.22 20.18
C ILE A 565 16.79 -46.48 19.55
N LEU A 566 16.29 -47.42 20.36
CA LEU A 566 15.67 -48.64 19.87
C LEU A 566 14.32 -48.40 19.21
N GLU A 567 13.50 -47.53 19.76
CA GLU A 567 12.22 -47.10 19.19
C GLU A 567 12.40 -46.40 17.83
N ASP A 568 13.38 -45.52 17.73
CA ASP A 568 13.72 -44.85 16.48
C ASP A 568 14.31 -45.77 15.41
N ASN A 569 14.94 -46.91 15.83
CA ASN A 569 15.64 -47.83 14.95
C ASN A 569 15.17 -49.29 15.17
N PRO A 570 13.93 -49.66 14.83
CA PRO A 570 13.33 -50.95 15.16
C PRO A 570 14.00 -52.13 14.48
N ASN A 571 14.87 -51.91 13.50
CA ASN A 571 15.55 -52.94 12.72
C ASN A 571 16.95 -53.31 13.28
N ILE A 572 17.39 -52.71 14.40
CA ILE A 572 18.67 -53.05 15.02
C ILE A 572 18.50 -54.08 16.12
N THR A 573 19.53 -54.92 16.32
CA THR A 573 19.65 -55.86 17.43
C THR A 573 20.73 -55.39 18.36
N VAL A 574 20.47 -55.39 19.66
CA VAL A 574 21.41 -54.88 20.69
C VAL A 574 21.87 -56.01 21.55
N GLU A 575 23.18 -56.10 21.77
CA GLU A 575 23.78 -56.97 22.78
C GLU A 575 24.20 -56.10 23.98
N LEU A 576 23.68 -56.41 25.17
CA LEU A 576 24.05 -55.72 26.41
C LEU A 576 25.17 -56.50 27.10
N SER A 577 26.35 -55.88 27.20
CA SER A 577 27.49 -56.45 27.91
C SER A 577 27.75 -55.71 29.21
N ALA A 578 27.77 -56.41 30.31
CA ALA A 578 28.16 -55.89 31.62
C ALA A 578 29.46 -56.47 32.09
N HIS A 579 30.36 -55.64 32.57
CA HIS A 579 31.66 -56.03 33.12
C HIS A 579 31.69 -55.77 34.63
N THR A 580 32.02 -56.81 35.39
CA THR A 580 32.28 -56.66 36.82
C THR A 580 33.78 -56.53 37.07
N ASP A 581 34.15 -55.83 38.16
CA ASP A 581 35.52 -55.83 38.61
C ASP A 581 35.93 -57.20 39.14
N MET A 582 37.26 -57.44 39.24
CA MET A 582 37.81 -58.71 39.68
C MET A 582 37.68 -58.96 41.21
N VAL A 583 36.90 -58.16 41.94
CA VAL A 583 36.83 -58.21 43.43
C VAL A 583 35.51 -58.79 43.91
N GLY A 584 34.63 -59.30 43.05
CA GLY A 584 33.39 -60.00 43.41
C GLY A 584 33.53 -61.50 43.34
N ASN A 585 33.46 -62.20 44.47
CA ASN A 585 33.33 -63.68 44.53
C ASN A 585 31.99 -64.10 43.93
#